data_af1a4f37a566db0466aad1bd4c82ddd8
#
_entry.id   af1a4f37a566db0466aad1bd4c82ddd8
#
_cell.length_a   1.000
_cell.length_b   1.000
_cell.length_c   1.000
_cell.angle_alpha   90.00
_cell.angle_beta   90.00
_cell.angle_gamma   90.00
#
_symmetry.space_group_name_H-M   'P 1'
#
loop_
_entity.id
_entity.type
_entity.pdbx_description
1 polymer ?
#
loop_
_entity_poly.entity_id
_entity_poly.type
_entity_poly.pdbx_seq_one_letter_code
_entity_poly.pdbx_strand_id
1 'polypeptide(L)'
;MWLVALLVGMLPWYATMAQNHLRVSEIGGFPQSEAGYAMGVSACFAGTIGNHIIMAGGCNFPDNSGVKRYYNGIYAACWQADTLQWRCIGTLPEPVAYGATVDMGDSLLLIGGNNQEHSLRQVVSVKLDPRGNAIVMRLPSLPVTVDNGAAAYAKGHVFVFGGNQNGKPSKALWSLSCSRPTSQWKSRKAMPGKPRVQPVCVAHGQRLFAWGGFYAKGAKSKVATDGYAYDVKRNRWAQLAAPRDAAGESLTLSGATGATNGAGLLLCLGGVNKTIFADAISGKYQLVDQADYLKQPVAWYRFNATPLVFNAKTLRWQKPTTPDARLARAGAQLIGIAANQFLYIGGELKPGVRTPQILRIELE
;
A
#
# COMPACT_ATOMS: atom_id res chain seq x y z
N MET A 1 4.23 -8.63 -74.01
CA MET A 1 3.54 -9.06 -72.77
C MET A 1 4.38 -8.64 -71.57
N TRP A 2 4.08 -7.51 -70.95
CA TRP A 2 4.78 -6.98 -69.79
C TRP A 2 3.97 -7.30 -68.54
N LEU A 3 4.55 -8.08 -67.60
CA LEU A 3 3.99 -8.34 -66.28
C LEU A 3 4.32 -7.17 -65.35
N VAL A 4 3.30 -6.45 -64.90
CA VAL A 4 3.42 -5.45 -63.81
C VAL A 4 3.20 -6.18 -62.48
N ALA A 5 4.23 -6.28 -61.67
CA ALA A 5 4.15 -6.80 -60.31
C ALA A 5 3.69 -5.70 -59.36
N LEU A 6 2.49 -5.84 -58.80
CA LEU A 6 1.97 -4.99 -57.72
C LEU A 6 2.63 -5.38 -56.40
N LEU A 7 3.51 -4.53 -55.90
CA LEU A 7 4.03 -4.57 -54.54
C LEU A 7 2.97 -3.98 -53.61
N VAL A 8 2.25 -4.84 -52.89
CA VAL A 8 1.39 -4.43 -51.78
C VAL A 8 2.27 -4.22 -50.56
N GLY A 9 2.57 -2.96 -50.26
CA GLY A 9 3.28 -2.58 -49.04
C GLY A 9 2.42 -2.84 -47.80
N MET A 10 2.77 -3.85 -46.99
CA MET A 10 2.25 -4.02 -45.64
C MET A 10 2.83 -2.92 -44.76
N LEU A 11 2.08 -1.88 -44.48
CA LEU A 11 2.36 -0.93 -43.41
C LEU A 11 2.26 -1.67 -42.07
N PRO A 12 3.29 -1.65 -41.22
CA PRO A 12 3.17 -2.22 -39.90
C PRO A 12 2.16 -1.41 -39.09
N TRP A 13 1.11 -2.04 -38.61
CA TRP A 13 0.19 -1.49 -37.64
C TRP A 13 0.95 -1.34 -36.32
N TYR A 14 1.56 -0.18 -36.11
CA TYR A 14 1.96 0.24 -34.77
C TYR A 14 0.67 0.51 -33.97
N ALA A 15 0.23 -0.47 -33.21
CA ALA A 15 -0.73 -0.22 -32.15
C ALA A 15 -0.06 0.75 -31.18
N THR A 16 -0.40 2.02 -31.26
CA THR A 16 -0.07 3.02 -30.24
C THR A 16 -0.69 2.51 -28.94
N MET A 17 0.15 1.96 -28.07
CA MET A 17 -0.25 1.65 -26.71
C MET A 17 -0.72 2.96 -26.10
N ALA A 18 -2.02 3.08 -25.85
CA ALA A 18 -2.59 4.23 -25.16
C ALA A 18 -1.80 4.44 -23.87
N GLN A 19 -1.17 5.61 -23.74
CA GLN A 19 -0.49 5.99 -22.52
C GLN A 19 -1.59 6.37 -21.54
N ASN A 20 -1.77 5.60 -20.47
CA ASN A 20 -2.73 5.96 -19.45
C ASN A 20 -2.34 7.33 -18.87
N HIS A 21 -3.24 8.27 -18.95
CA HIS A 21 -3.11 9.55 -18.25
C HIS A 21 -3.63 9.38 -16.82
N LEU A 22 -2.91 9.96 -15.89
CA LEU A 22 -3.31 10.00 -14.48
C LEU A 22 -3.68 11.43 -14.15
N ARG A 23 -4.94 11.63 -13.79
CA ARG A 23 -5.41 12.91 -13.27
C ARG A 23 -5.33 12.88 -11.75
N VAL A 24 -4.69 13.89 -11.17
CA VAL A 24 -4.52 14.04 -9.73
C VAL A 24 -5.17 15.35 -9.29
N SER A 25 -6.15 15.29 -8.42
CA SER A 25 -6.79 16.45 -7.80
C SER A 25 -6.83 16.31 -6.28
N GLU A 26 -6.85 17.42 -5.59
CA GLU A 26 -6.98 17.41 -4.14
C GLU A 26 -8.46 17.41 -3.74
N ILE A 27 -8.81 16.64 -2.71
CA ILE A 27 -10.12 16.65 -2.08
C ILE A 27 -9.97 17.13 -0.64
N GLY A 28 -10.75 18.13 -0.25
CA GLY A 28 -10.67 18.72 1.08
C GLY A 28 -11.22 17.82 2.18
N GLY A 29 -10.83 18.12 3.41
CA GLY A 29 -11.29 17.45 4.62
C GLY A 29 -10.38 16.32 5.08
N PHE A 30 -10.11 16.28 6.39
CA PHE A 30 -9.38 15.21 7.08
C PHE A 30 -9.95 15.07 8.50
N PRO A 31 -9.93 13.87 9.13
CA PRO A 31 -10.48 13.69 10.48
C PRO A 31 -9.80 14.60 11.52
N GLN A 32 -10.59 15.17 12.45
CA GLN A 32 -10.10 16.16 13.41
C GLN A 32 -10.49 15.87 14.86
N SER A 33 -11.30 14.83 15.13
CA SER A 33 -11.88 14.63 16.47
C SER A 33 -10.89 14.14 17.52
N GLU A 34 -9.76 13.54 17.14
CA GLU A 34 -8.66 13.23 18.07
C GLU A 34 -7.58 14.31 18.00
N ALA A 35 -7.11 14.75 19.15
CA ALA A 35 -6.05 15.75 19.25
C ALA A 35 -4.79 15.33 18.48
N GLY A 36 -4.32 16.18 17.57
CA GLY A 36 -3.15 15.93 16.72
C GLY A 36 -3.42 15.09 15.46
N TYR A 37 -4.57 14.45 15.32
CA TYR A 37 -4.90 13.64 14.13
C TYR A 37 -4.97 14.49 12.84
N ALA A 38 -5.49 15.71 12.96
CA ALA A 38 -5.61 16.67 11.86
C ALA A 38 -4.29 17.07 11.19
N MET A 39 -3.14 16.80 11.83
CA MET A 39 -1.82 17.00 11.23
C MET A 39 -1.48 15.94 10.18
N GLY A 40 -2.37 14.98 9.96
CA GLY A 40 -2.17 13.84 9.10
C GLY A 40 -1.55 12.65 9.83
N VAL A 41 -1.80 11.48 9.29
CA VAL A 41 -1.26 10.21 9.81
C VAL A 41 -0.64 9.39 8.69
N SER A 42 0.27 8.50 9.05
CA SER A 42 0.75 7.43 8.18
C SER A 42 0.36 6.08 8.74
N ALA A 43 0.41 5.05 7.89
CA ALA A 43 0.18 3.66 8.26
C ALA A 43 -1.14 3.41 9.00
N CYS A 44 -2.18 4.21 8.73
CA CYS A 44 -3.55 3.95 9.16
C CYS A 44 -4.14 2.79 8.35
N PHE A 45 -5.25 2.24 8.82
CA PHE A 45 -6.11 1.41 8.01
C PHE A 45 -7.04 2.30 7.18
N ALA A 46 -7.26 1.95 5.91
CA ALA A 46 -8.26 2.64 5.09
C ALA A 46 -8.86 1.68 4.05
N GLY A 47 -10.12 1.91 3.71
CA GLY A 47 -10.88 1.17 2.69
C GLY A 47 -12.27 1.73 2.53
N THR A 48 -13.14 1.00 1.83
CA THR A 48 -14.53 1.40 1.58
C THR A 48 -15.55 0.44 2.18
N ILE A 49 -16.67 0.96 2.65
CA ILE A 49 -17.87 0.18 2.99
C ILE A 49 -19.05 0.89 2.35
N GLY A 50 -19.61 0.30 1.28
CA GLY A 50 -20.62 0.98 0.46
C GLY A 50 -20.09 2.28 -0.14
N ASN A 51 -20.77 3.39 0.12
CA ASN A 51 -20.37 4.73 -0.34
C ASN A 51 -19.51 5.51 0.69
N HIS A 52 -19.07 4.85 1.76
CA HIS A 52 -18.26 5.48 2.80
C HIS A 52 -16.78 5.07 2.66
N ILE A 53 -15.92 6.06 2.79
CA ILE A 53 -14.50 5.85 3.09
C ILE A 53 -14.40 5.64 4.59
N ILE A 54 -13.64 4.64 4.98
CA ILE A 54 -13.33 4.37 6.37
C ILE A 54 -11.83 4.58 6.57
N MET A 55 -11.47 5.33 7.59
CA MET A 55 -10.11 5.44 8.12
C MET A 55 -10.09 4.99 9.58
N ALA A 56 -9.04 4.29 10.00
CA ALA A 56 -8.91 3.89 11.39
C ALA A 56 -7.45 3.84 11.85
N GLY A 57 -7.19 4.23 13.10
CA GLY A 57 -5.86 4.20 13.67
C GLY A 57 -4.85 5.09 12.92
N GLY A 58 -3.62 4.62 12.82
CA GLY A 58 -2.49 5.37 12.25
C GLY A 58 -1.62 6.03 13.31
N CYS A 59 -0.56 6.70 12.87
CA CYS A 59 0.36 7.39 13.76
C CYS A 59 0.96 8.65 13.14
N ASN A 60 1.38 9.56 14.01
CA ASN A 60 2.15 10.75 13.64
C ASN A 60 3.05 11.21 14.80
N PHE A 61 3.60 12.42 14.67
CA PHE A 61 4.36 13.13 15.69
C PHE A 61 3.68 14.49 15.89
N PRO A 62 2.66 14.59 16.78
CA PRO A 62 1.77 15.74 16.84
C PRO A 62 2.38 16.98 17.51
N ASP A 63 3.55 16.85 18.10
CA ASP A 63 4.28 17.92 18.76
C ASP A 63 5.78 17.81 18.45
N ASN A 64 6.54 18.78 18.94
CA ASN A 64 8.00 18.84 18.76
C ASN A 64 8.78 17.93 19.71
N SER A 65 8.12 17.11 20.53
CA SER A 65 8.78 16.18 21.46
C SER A 65 9.50 15.04 20.76
N GLY A 66 9.16 14.78 19.51
CA GLY A 66 9.64 13.63 18.75
C GLY A 66 8.99 12.31 19.18
N VAL A 67 8.01 12.34 20.08
CA VAL A 67 7.28 11.15 20.53
C VAL A 67 6.20 10.81 19.53
N LYS A 68 6.23 9.56 19.05
CA LYS A 68 5.22 9.04 18.15
C LYS A 68 3.92 8.77 18.90
N ARG A 69 2.81 9.29 18.38
CA ARG A 69 1.47 9.02 18.87
C ARG A 69 0.75 8.04 17.95
N TYR A 70 0.08 7.06 18.54
CA TYR A 70 -0.80 6.11 17.88
C TYR A 70 -2.24 6.43 18.22
N TYR A 71 -3.14 6.15 17.29
CA TYR A 71 -4.56 6.49 17.37
C TYR A 71 -5.44 5.25 17.29
N ASN A 72 -6.67 5.35 17.81
CA ASN A 72 -7.65 4.26 17.75
C ASN A 72 -9.02 4.66 17.21
N GLY A 73 -9.24 5.93 16.85
CA GLY A 73 -10.48 6.38 16.24
C GLY A 73 -10.78 5.65 14.92
N ILE A 74 -12.07 5.42 14.67
CA ILE A 74 -12.61 4.97 13.39
C ILE A 74 -13.44 6.12 12.82
N TYR A 75 -13.14 6.52 11.62
CA TYR A 75 -13.75 7.66 10.94
C TYR A 75 -14.39 7.22 9.64
N ALA A 76 -15.52 7.85 9.30
CA ALA A 76 -16.19 7.68 8.02
C ALA A 76 -16.51 9.03 7.37
N ALA A 77 -16.41 9.05 6.03
CA ALA A 77 -16.88 10.15 5.18
C ALA A 77 -17.49 9.59 3.89
N CYS A 78 -18.47 10.29 3.30
CA CYS A 78 -18.99 9.94 1.98
C CYS A 78 -18.01 10.43 0.90
N TRP A 79 -17.55 9.54 0.02
CA TRP A 79 -16.55 9.87 -0.99
C TRP A 79 -17.11 10.62 -2.22
N GLN A 80 -18.44 10.73 -2.34
CA GLN A 80 -19.10 11.41 -3.45
C GLN A 80 -19.08 12.93 -3.32
N ALA A 81 -18.72 13.46 -2.17
CA ALA A 81 -18.62 14.90 -1.93
C ALA A 81 -17.29 15.47 -2.45
N ASP A 82 -17.29 16.76 -2.81
CA ASP A 82 -16.06 17.49 -3.18
C ASP A 82 -15.19 17.79 -1.96
N THR A 83 -15.80 17.83 -0.77
CA THR A 83 -15.12 17.96 0.51
C THR A 83 -15.60 16.86 1.44
N LEU A 84 -14.67 16.12 2.02
CA LEU A 84 -14.97 14.99 2.90
C LEU A 84 -15.38 15.50 4.30
N GLN A 85 -16.63 15.23 4.66
CA GLN A 85 -17.14 15.48 6.00
C GLN A 85 -16.93 14.24 6.86
N TRP A 86 -15.88 14.25 7.67
CA TRP A 86 -15.51 13.12 8.51
C TRP A 86 -16.28 13.10 9.84
N ARG A 87 -16.80 11.94 10.18
CA ARG A 87 -17.42 11.66 11.47
C ARG A 87 -16.66 10.52 12.16
N CYS A 88 -16.37 10.70 13.46
CA CYS A 88 -15.93 9.58 14.29
C CYS A 88 -17.12 8.65 14.50
N ILE A 89 -16.98 7.39 14.12
CA ILE A 89 -18.04 6.38 14.12
C ILE A 89 -17.81 5.27 15.13
N GLY A 90 -16.68 5.28 15.82
CA GLY A 90 -16.29 4.30 16.83
C GLY A 90 -14.79 4.31 17.10
N THR A 91 -14.33 3.30 17.83
CA THR A 91 -12.92 3.13 18.17
C THR A 91 -12.47 1.70 17.99
N LEU A 92 -11.20 1.51 17.66
CA LEU A 92 -10.52 0.21 17.73
C LEU A 92 -10.28 -0.19 19.20
N PRO A 93 -10.09 -1.47 19.50
CA PRO A 93 -9.83 -1.94 20.86
C PRO A 93 -8.61 -1.32 21.52
N GLU A 94 -7.63 -0.89 20.73
CA GLU A 94 -6.40 -0.23 21.15
C GLU A 94 -5.83 0.66 20.04
N PRO A 95 -4.99 1.66 20.36
CA PRO A 95 -4.28 2.43 19.34
C PRO A 95 -3.41 1.53 18.49
N VAL A 96 -3.39 1.75 17.16
CA VAL A 96 -2.65 0.88 16.23
C VAL A 96 -2.31 1.58 14.92
N ALA A 97 -1.12 1.28 14.40
CA ALA A 97 -0.65 1.65 13.07
C ALA A 97 0.13 0.48 12.44
N TYR A 98 0.54 0.61 11.18
CA TYR A 98 1.37 -0.37 10.47
C TYR A 98 0.73 -1.76 10.31
N GLY A 99 -0.59 -1.87 10.47
CA GLY A 99 -1.35 -3.04 10.08
C GLY A 99 -1.69 -3.05 8.60
N ALA A 100 -2.34 -4.12 8.16
CA ALA A 100 -2.82 -4.26 6.79
C ALA A 100 -4.35 -4.24 6.74
N THR A 101 -4.92 -3.66 5.68
CA THR A 101 -6.37 -3.63 5.43
C THR A 101 -6.73 -4.59 4.31
N VAL A 102 -7.86 -5.28 4.46
CA VAL A 102 -8.50 -6.03 3.37
C VAL A 102 -9.94 -5.57 3.25
N ASP A 103 -10.29 -5.08 2.06
CA ASP A 103 -11.67 -4.73 1.71
C ASP A 103 -12.43 -6.00 1.32
N MET A 104 -13.56 -6.25 1.98
CA MET A 104 -14.46 -7.38 1.75
C MET A 104 -15.78 -6.96 1.09
N GLY A 105 -15.90 -5.67 0.73
CA GLY A 105 -17.10 -5.05 0.15
C GLY A 105 -18.09 -4.55 1.18
N ASP A 106 -18.56 -5.40 2.09
CA ASP A 106 -19.50 -5.06 3.18
C ASP A 106 -18.80 -4.77 4.51
N SER A 107 -17.50 -4.97 4.56
CA SER A 107 -16.68 -4.85 5.76
C SER A 107 -15.21 -4.65 5.43
N LEU A 108 -14.47 -4.10 6.37
CA LEU A 108 -13.01 -4.05 6.32
C LEU A 108 -12.42 -4.99 7.35
N LEU A 109 -11.41 -5.76 6.95
CA LEU A 109 -10.58 -6.51 7.88
C LEU A 109 -9.31 -5.72 8.16
N LEU A 110 -9.07 -5.43 9.44
CA LEU A 110 -7.90 -4.75 9.95
C LEU A 110 -7.02 -5.78 10.65
N ILE A 111 -5.79 -5.94 10.20
CA ILE A 111 -4.97 -7.11 10.49
C ILE A 111 -3.63 -6.69 11.06
N GLY A 112 -3.32 -7.14 12.28
CA GLY A 112 -2.05 -6.90 12.95
C GLY A 112 -1.79 -5.42 13.21
N GLY A 113 -0.57 -4.98 12.97
CA GLY A 113 -0.07 -3.66 13.29
C GLY A 113 0.76 -3.66 14.58
N ASN A 114 1.13 -2.48 15.02
CA ASN A 114 1.79 -2.26 16.30
C ASN A 114 1.32 -0.94 16.93
N ASN A 115 1.64 -0.79 18.19
CA ASN A 115 1.51 0.46 18.94
C ASN A 115 2.83 0.79 19.67
N GLN A 116 2.76 1.66 20.69
CA GLN A 116 3.91 2.04 21.50
C GLN A 116 4.52 0.85 22.26
N GLU A 117 3.73 -0.14 22.63
CA GLU A 117 4.08 -1.20 23.57
C GLU A 117 4.44 -2.50 22.84
N HIS A 118 3.66 -2.89 21.82
CA HIS A 118 3.81 -4.22 21.20
C HIS A 118 3.29 -4.30 19.77
N SER A 119 3.71 -5.34 19.08
CA SER A 119 3.12 -5.77 17.80
C SER A 119 1.93 -6.69 18.02
N LEU A 120 0.94 -6.62 17.13
CA LEU A 120 -0.37 -7.24 17.27
C LEU A 120 -0.51 -8.47 16.37
N ARG A 121 -1.33 -9.43 16.82
CA ARG A 121 -1.79 -10.57 16.01
C ARG A 121 -3.29 -10.57 15.77
N GLN A 122 -3.97 -9.55 16.28
CA GLN A 122 -5.43 -9.45 16.16
C GLN A 122 -5.87 -9.23 14.71
N VAL A 123 -7.05 -9.71 14.43
CA VAL A 123 -7.80 -9.45 13.21
C VAL A 123 -9.17 -8.96 13.63
N VAL A 124 -9.53 -7.75 13.22
CA VAL A 124 -10.83 -7.15 13.49
C VAL A 124 -11.56 -6.91 12.18
N SER A 125 -12.86 -7.21 12.20
CA SER A 125 -13.79 -6.78 11.15
C SER A 125 -14.50 -5.52 11.59
N VAL A 126 -14.52 -4.52 10.72
CA VAL A 126 -15.31 -3.31 10.88
C VAL A 126 -16.45 -3.32 9.87
N LYS A 127 -17.69 -3.22 10.36
CA LYS A 127 -18.91 -3.05 9.57
C LYS A 127 -19.63 -1.78 10.00
N LEU A 128 -20.59 -1.33 9.21
CA LEU A 128 -21.46 -0.22 9.60
C LEU A 128 -22.83 -0.77 10.06
N ASP A 129 -23.35 -0.20 11.16
CA ASP A 129 -24.74 -0.41 11.55
C ASP A 129 -25.69 0.43 10.66
N PRO A 130 -27.02 0.29 10.75
CA PRO A 130 -27.97 1.11 9.98
C PRO A 130 -27.87 2.62 10.22
N ARG A 131 -27.28 3.06 11.33
CA ARG A 131 -27.03 4.45 11.68
C ARG A 131 -25.64 4.93 11.19
N GLY A 132 -24.87 4.03 10.56
CA GLY A 132 -23.52 4.31 10.08
C GLY A 132 -22.45 4.36 11.18
N ASN A 133 -22.68 3.75 12.35
CA ASN A 133 -21.64 3.60 13.37
C ASN A 133 -20.86 2.29 13.14
N ALA A 134 -19.64 2.24 13.65
CA ALA A 134 -18.78 1.08 13.50
C ALA A 134 -19.23 -0.08 14.41
N ILE A 135 -19.45 -1.25 13.83
CA ILE A 135 -19.52 -2.53 14.54
C ILE A 135 -18.16 -3.18 14.40
N VAL A 136 -17.45 -3.33 15.51
CA VAL A 136 -16.11 -3.92 15.56
C VAL A 136 -16.18 -5.33 16.14
N MET A 137 -15.79 -6.33 15.35
CA MET A 137 -15.83 -7.74 15.76
C MET A 137 -14.43 -8.36 15.65
N ARG A 138 -14.06 -9.17 16.64
CA ARG A 138 -12.81 -9.95 16.58
C ARG A 138 -13.00 -11.19 15.72
N LEU A 139 -12.04 -11.47 14.87
CA LEU A 139 -11.92 -12.67 14.05
C LEU A 139 -10.77 -13.55 14.55
N PRO A 140 -10.61 -14.79 14.04
CA PRO A 140 -9.49 -15.64 14.42
C PRO A 140 -8.14 -14.92 14.25
N SER A 141 -7.42 -14.77 15.35
CA SER A 141 -6.11 -14.10 15.38
C SER A 141 -5.07 -14.86 14.56
N LEU A 142 -4.11 -14.12 14.00
CA LEU A 142 -2.91 -14.71 13.40
C LEU A 142 -2.14 -15.57 14.42
N PRO A 143 -1.44 -16.62 13.98
CA PRO A 143 -0.59 -17.44 14.89
C PRO A 143 0.66 -16.70 15.38
N VAL A 144 1.00 -15.59 14.74
CA VAL A 144 2.15 -14.73 15.02
C VAL A 144 1.72 -13.27 15.05
N THR A 145 2.46 -12.40 15.74
CA THR A 145 2.28 -10.96 15.60
C THR A 145 2.78 -10.53 14.21
N VAL A 146 2.11 -9.56 13.59
CA VAL A 146 2.49 -9.04 12.27
C VAL A 146 2.33 -7.53 12.26
N ASP A 147 3.40 -6.81 11.97
CA ASP A 147 3.38 -5.39 11.66
C ASP A 147 4.14 -5.10 10.35
N ASN A 148 3.85 -3.97 9.72
CA ASN A 148 4.48 -3.57 8.45
C ASN A 148 4.42 -4.66 7.36
N GLY A 149 3.41 -5.53 7.43
CA GLY A 149 3.09 -6.50 6.41
C GLY A 149 2.10 -5.97 5.40
N ALA A 150 1.73 -6.81 4.45
CA ALA A 150 0.66 -6.53 3.50
C ALA A 150 -0.39 -7.64 3.54
N ALA A 151 -1.63 -7.32 3.18
CA ALA A 151 -2.70 -8.30 3.09
C ALA A 151 -3.50 -8.11 1.80
N ALA A 152 -4.16 -9.17 1.36
CA ALA A 152 -5.03 -9.13 0.20
C ALA A 152 -6.07 -10.26 0.26
N TYR A 153 -7.21 -10.06 -0.41
CA TYR A 153 -8.24 -11.07 -0.57
C TYR A 153 -8.22 -11.67 -1.97
N ALA A 154 -8.20 -12.99 -2.06
CA ALA A 154 -8.28 -13.70 -3.32
C ALA A 154 -8.94 -15.07 -3.14
N LYS A 155 -9.87 -15.44 -4.03
CA LYS A 155 -10.46 -16.78 -4.09
C LYS A 155 -10.99 -17.31 -2.74
N GLY A 156 -11.74 -16.48 -2.01
CA GLY A 156 -12.35 -16.89 -0.74
C GLY A 156 -11.37 -16.99 0.43
N HIS A 157 -10.17 -16.43 0.28
CA HIS A 157 -9.15 -16.42 1.32
C HIS A 157 -8.58 -15.02 1.54
N VAL A 158 -8.38 -14.66 2.78
CA VAL A 158 -7.53 -13.55 3.19
C VAL A 158 -6.10 -14.04 3.30
N PHE A 159 -5.17 -13.31 2.74
CA PHE A 159 -3.74 -13.59 2.81
C PHE A 159 -3.02 -12.47 3.55
N VAL A 160 -2.01 -12.85 4.35
CA VAL A 160 -1.09 -11.92 5.04
C VAL A 160 0.33 -12.28 4.67
N PHE A 161 1.08 -11.31 4.20
CA PHE A 161 2.41 -11.49 3.63
C PHE A 161 3.45 -10.56 4.25
N GLY A 162 4.63 -11.11 4.53
CA GLY A 162 5.81 -10.33 4.91
C GLY A 162 5.66 -9.59 6.25
N GLY A 163 6.19 -8.40 6.31
CA GLY A 163 6.28 -7.59 7.53
C GLY A 163 7.26 -8.12 8.55
N ASN A 164 7.23 -7.57 9.75
CA ASN A 164 7.84 -8.19 10.92
C ASN A 164 6.86 -9.21 11.48
N GLN A 165 7.30 -10.42 11.70
CA GLN A 165 6.53 -11.47 12.36
C GLN A 165 7.27 -11.90 13.63
N ASN A 166 6.58 -11.81 14.78
CA ASN A 166 7.20 -11.95 16.09
C ASN A 166 8.49 -11.08 16.22
N GLY A 167 8.39 -9.82 15.78
CA GLY A 167 9.47 -8.82 15.86
C GLY A 167 10.62 -9.03 14.87
N LYS A 168 10.50 -9.93 13.89
CA LYS A 168 11.58 -10.21 12.90
C LYS A 168 11.07 -10.08 11.47
N PRO A 169 11.85 -9.46 10.56
CA PRO A 169 11.51 -9.42 9.14
C PRO A 169 11.21 -10.81 8.57
N SER A 170 10.11 -10.95 7.85
CA SER A 170 9.59 -12.23 7.38
C SER A 170 9.34 -12.24 5.87
N LYS A 171 9.29 -13.43 5.30
CA LYS A 171 8.83 -13.73 3.93
C LYS A 171 7.66 -14.72 3.94
N ALA A 172 7.14 -15.02 5.12
CA ALA A 172 6.05 -15.96 5.28
C ALA A 172 4.75 -15.43 4.68
N LEU A 173 3.93 -16.35 4.22
CA LEU A 173 2.58 -16.12 3.71
C LEU A 173 1.60 -16.95 4.55
N TRP A 174 0.62 -16.30 5.12
CA TRP A 174 -0.48 -16.90 5.85
C TRP A 174 -1.78 -16.76 5.06
N SER A 175 -2.70 -17.69 5.22
CA SER A 175 -4.04 -17.59 4.65
C SER A 175 -5.11 -18.04 5.61
N LEU A 176 -6.26 -17.32 5.59
CA LEU A 176 -7.48 -17.67 6.30
C LEU A 176 -8.59 -17.88 5.28
N SER A 177 -9.26 -19.03 5.31
CA SER A 177 -10.45 -19.28 4.50
C SER A 177 -11.64 -18.51 5.06
N CYS A 178 -12.38 -17.80 4.21
CA CYS A 178 -13.60 -17.07 4.61
C CYS A 178 -14.87 -17.93 4.50
N SER A 179 -14.75 -19.23 4.14
CA SER A 179 -15.91 -20.10 3.92
C SER A 179 -16.59 -20.58 5.20
N ARG A 180 -15.90 -20.55 6.34
CA ARG A 180 -16.41 -21.04 7.63
C ARG A 180 -15.93 -20.14 8.78
N PRO A 181 -16.80 -19.85 9.76
CA PRO A 181 -16.44 -19.05 10.94
C PRO A 181 -15.32 -19.68 11.79
N THR A 182 -15.20 -21.02 11.77
CA THR A 182 -14.20 -21.80 12.52
C THR A 182 -12.88 -21.97 11.77
N SER A 183 -12.69 -21.30 10.64
CA SER A 183 -11.44 -21.37 9.86
C SER A 183 -10.25 -20.90 10.69
N GLN A 184 -9.12 -21.55 10.50
CA GLN A 184 -7.86 -21.20 11.13
C GLN A 184 -6.84 -20.74 10.07
N TRP A 185 -5.90 -19.89 10.48
CA TRP A 185 -4.79 -19.48 9.65
C TRP A 185 -3.88 -20.65 9.29
N LYS A 186 -3.53 -20.74 8.01
CA LYS A 186 -2.65 -21.79 7.47
C LYS A 186 -1.42 -21.14 6.83
N SER A 187 -0.26 -21.69 7.11
CA SER A 187 0.96 -21.34 6.40
C SER A 187 0.89 -21.76 4.93
N ARG A 188 1.39 -20.90 4.03
CA ARG A 188 1.50 -21.14 2.60
C ARG A 188 2.97 -21.07 2.18
N LYS A 189 3.25 -21.37 0.92
CA LYS A 189 4.61 -21.28 0.39
C LYS A 189 5.18 -19.89 0.59
N ALA A 190 6.25 -19.79 1.36
CA ALA A 190 6.95 -18.53 1.58
C ALA A 190 7.51 -17.97 0.26
N MET A 191 7.54 -16.63 0.15
CA MET A 191 8.11 -15.95 -1.02
C MET A 191 9.61 -16.25 -1.15
N PRO A 192 10.14 -16.43 -2.35
CA PRO A 192 11.59 -16.53 -2.58
C PRO A 192 12.33 -15.25 -2.15
N GLY A 193 13.64 -15.35 -1.95
CA GLY A 193 14.50 -14.19 -1.65
C GLY A 193 14.55 -13.81 -0.17
N LYS A 194 14.89 -12.54 0.10
CA LYS A 194 15.02 -11.98 1.45
C LYS A 194 13.66 -11.67 2.08
N PRO A 195 13.57 -11.63 3.41
CA PRO A 195 12.40 -11.09 4.11
C PRO A 195 12.04 -9.67 3.64
N ARG A 196 10.78 -9.27 3.82
CA ARG A 196 10.24 -8.00 3.32
C ARG A 196 9.38 -7.30 4.36
N VAL A 197 9.82 -6.14 4.79
CA VAL A 197 9.08 -5.20 5.61
C VAL A 197 8.54 -4.10 4.70
N GLN A 198 7.29 -3.68 4.86
CA GLN A 198 6.57 -2.70 4.02
C GLN A 198 6.59 -3.04 2.50
N PRO A 199 6.26 -4.27 2.10
CA PRO A 199 6.03 -4.58 0.69
C PRO A 199 4.66 -4.08 0.24
N VAL A 200 4.52 -3.81 -1.05
CA VAL A 200 3.19 -3.72 -1.69
C VAL A 200 2.69 -5.12 -2.01
N CYS A 201 1.42 -5.39 -1.74
CA CYS A 201 0.74 -6.61 -2.18
C CYS A 201 -0.68 -6.28 -2.65
N VAL A 202 -0.99 -6.62 -3.90
CA VAL A 202 -2.31 -6.41 -4.51
C VAL A 202 -2.81 -7.72 -5.10
N ALA A 203 -4.09 -8.05 -4.90
CA ALA A 203 -4.70 -9.21 -5.51
C ALA A 203 -5.42 -8.87 -6.80
N HIS A 204 -5.32 -9.74 -7.81
CA HIS A 204 -6.18 -9.73 -8.98
C HIS A 204 -6.44 -11.16 -9.47
N GLY A 205 -7.70 -11.53 -9.63
CA GLY A 205 -8.12 -12.86 -10.05
C GLY A 205 -7.69 -13.94 -9.05
N GLN A 206 -6.82 -14.84 -9.47
CA GLN A 206 -6.29 -15.96 -8.66
C GLN A 206 -4.86 -15.73 -8.18
N ARG A 207 -4.36 -14.49 -8.28
CA ARG A 207 -2.96 -14.18 -7.95
C ARG A 207 -2.85 -13.03 -6.96
N LEU A 208 -1.82 -13.12 -6.12
CA LEU A 208 -1.29 -12.00 -5.37
C LEU A 208 -0.06 -11.50 -6.09
N PHE A 209 0.08 -10.21 -6.20
CA PHE A 209 1.23 -9.52 -6.79
C PHE A 209 1.94 -8.73 -5.71
N ALA A 210 3.21 -9.04 -5.46
CA ALA A 210 3.99 -8.43 -4.39
C ALA A 210 5.30 -7.86 -4.91
N TRP A 211 5.66 -6.63 -4.52
CA TRP A 211 6.90 -5.95 -4.88
C TRP A 211 7.48 -5.18 -3.71
N GLY A 212 8.76 -4.84 -3.85
CA GLY A 212 9.44 -3.95 -2.93
C GLY A 212 9.58 -4.50 -1.53
N GLY A 213 9.51 -3.62 -0.56
CA GLY A 213 9.84 -3.90 0.82
C GLY A 213 11.33 -3.88 1.10
N PHE A 214 11.71 -3.93 2.36
CA PHE A 214 13.11 -3.89 2.77
C PHE A 214 13.42 -4.95 3.83
N TYR A 215 14.70 -5.23 3.98
CA TYR A 215 15.27 -6.06 5.01
C TYR A 215 16.41 -5.29 5.68
N ALA A 216 16.21 -4.84 6.92
CA ALA A 216 17.20 -4.11 7.67
C ALA A 216 17.98 -5.08 8.56
N LYS A 217 19.29 -5.19 8.35
CA LYS A 217 20.23 -6.01 9.14
C LYS A 217 21.67 -5.49 8.98
N GLY A 218 21.93 -4.24 9.38
CA GLY A 218 23.24 -3.61 9.21
C GLY A 218 23.78 -3.74 7.79
N ALA A 219 25.02 -4.14 7.61
CA ALA A 219 25.66 -4.29 6.29
C ALA A 219 24.95 -5.29 5.34
N LYS A 220 24.09 -6.18 5.86
CA LYS A 220 23.28 -7.12 5.06
C LYS A 220 21.92 -6.56 4.66
N SER A 221 21.64 -5.31 4.94
CA SER A 221 20.39 -4.63 4.61
C SER A 221 20.18 -4.61 3.11
N LYS A 222 18.90 -4.65 2.68
CA LYS A 222 18.50 -4.61 1.26
C LYS A 222 17.18 -3.89 1.11
N VAL A 223 17.12 -2.96 0.19
CA VAL A 223 15.88 -2.39 -0.32
C VAL A 223 15.55 -3.11 -1.62
N ALA A 224 14.41 -3.80 -1.65
CA ALA A 224 14.06 -4.67 -2.76
C ALA A 224 13.40 -3.89 -3.89
N THR A 225 13.74 -4.24 -5.14
CA THR A 225 13.10 -3.73 -6.36
C THR A 225 12.33 -4.82 -7.09
N ASP A 226 12.67 -6.09 -6.84
CA ASP A 226 12.05 -7.27 -7.45
C ASP A 226 10.62 -7.50 -6.95
N GLY A 227 9.87 -8.28 -7.69
CA GLY A 227 8.52 -8.68 -7.35
C GLY A 227 8.22 -10.14 -7.70
N TYR A 228 7.10 -10.61 -7.20
CA TYR A 228 6.63 -11.98 -7.40
C TYR A 228 5.11 -12.04 -7.48
N ALA A 229 4.60 -12.94 -8.32
CA ALA A 229 3.19 -13.34 -8.34
C ALA A 229 3.01 -14.67 -7.61
N TYR A 230 2.09 -14.73 -6.67
CA TYR A 230 1.68 -15.96 -6.01
C TYR A 230 0.41 -16.51 -6.65
N ASP A 231 0.46 -17.73 -7.15
CA ASP A 231 -0.69 -18.48 -7.67
C ASP A 231 -1.37 -19.19 -6.49
N VAL A 232 -2.58 -18.75 -6.16
CA VAL A 232 -3.35 -19.26 -5.01
C VAL A 232 -3.67 -20.74 -5.16
N LYS A 233 -4.04 -21.20 -6.36
CA LYS A 233 -4.39 -22.60 -6.63
C LYS A 233 -3.18 -23.52 -6.57
N ARG A 234 -2.05 -23.08 -7.15
CA ARG A 234 -0.82 -23.88 -7.26
C ARG A 234 0.09 -23.74 -6.03
N ASN A 235 -0.20 -22.85 -5.09
CA ASN A 235 0.63 -22.53 -3.92
C ASN A 235 2.10 -22.30 -4.28
N ARG A 236 2.36 -21.46 -5.29
CA ARG A 236 3.73 -21.19 -5.75
C ARG A 236 3.91 -19.74 -6.22
N TRP A 237 5.13 -19.25 -6.08
CA TRP A 237 5.56 -17.95 -6.53
C TRP A 237 6.27 -18.03 -7.89
N ALA A 238 6.07 -17.01 -8.72
CA ALA A 238 6.81 -16.75 -9.95
C ALA A 238 7.37 -15.33 -9.91
N GLN A 239 8.59 -15.15 -10.39
CA GLN A 239 9.23 -13.83 -10.40
C GLN A 239 8.57 -12.90 -11.42
N LEU A 240 8.51 -11.62 -11.09
CA LEU A 240 8.01 -10.54 -11.93
C LEU A 240 9.13 -9.53 -12.19
N ALA A 241 8.97 -8.77 -13.28
CA ALA A 241 9.84 -7.63 -13.57
C ALA A 241 9.74 -6.57 -12.47
N ALA A 242 10.87 -5.92 -12.17
CA ALA A 242 10.92 -4.72 -11.33
C ALA A 242 10.28 -3.52 -12.07
N PRO A 243 9.60 -2.62 -11.36
CA PRO A 243 9.22 -1.33 -11.93
C PRO A 243 10.47 -0.51 -12.26
N ARG A 244 10.37 0.30 -13.33
CA ARG A 244 11.47 1.17 -13.78
C ARG A 244 10.95 2.59 -13.97
N ASP A 245 11.83 3.55 -13.78
CA ASP A 245 11.57 4.95 -14.15
C ASP A 245 11.78 5.18 -15.67
N ALA A 246 11.62 6.43 -16.10
CA ALA A 246 11.78 6.82 -17.50
C ALA A 246 13.22 6.66 -18.01
N ALA A 247 14.22 6.67 -17.13
CA ALA A 247 15.63 6.42 -17.44
C ALA A 247 15.97 4.91 -17.48
N GLY A 248 15.03 4.04 -17.15
CA GLY A 248 15.21 2.60 -17.12
C GLY A 248 15.80 2.07 -15.80
N GLU A 249 15.99 2.91 -14.79
CA GLU A 249 16.47 2.53 -13.48
C GLU A 249 15.38 1.82 -12.66
N SER A 250 15.75 0.75 -11.97
CA SER A 250 14.82 -0.01 -11.14
C SER A 250 14.39 0.78 -9.91
N LEU A 251 13.08 0.98 -9.77
CA LEU A 251 12.44 1.60 -8.61
C LEU A 251 12.12 0.57 -7.52
N THR A 252 12.04 1.02 -6.28
CA THR A 252 11.51 0.22 -5.18
C THR A 252 10.07 0.63 -4.87
N LEU A 253 9.27 -0.34 -4.43
CA LEU A 253 7.95 -0.10 -3.85
C LEU A 253 7.97 -0.32 -2.32
N SER A 254 9.13 -0.13 -1.68
CA SER A 254 9.24 -0.16 -0.22
C SER A 254 8.52 1.06 0.38
N GLY A 255 7.58 0.84 1.27
CA GLY A 255 6.76 1.90 1.87
C GLY A 255 5.73 2.52 0.91
N ALA A 256 5.61 2.01 -0.31
CA ALA A 256 4.56 2.36 -1.26
C ALA A 256 3.23 1.69 -0.91
N THR A 257 2.18 2.07 -1.61
CA THR A 257 0.87 1.45 -1.54
C THR A 257 0.39 1.06 -2.93
N GLY A 258 -0.59 0.16 -3.02
CA GLY A 258 -1.13 -0.28 -4.30
C GLY A 258 -2.58 -0.70 -4.22
N ALA A 259 -3.32 -0.45 -5.30
CA ALA A 259 -4.71 -0.84 -5.45
C ALA A 259 -4.99 -1.36 -6.87
N THR A 260 -6.09 -2.08 -7.04
CA THR A 260 -6.55 -2.58 -8.35
C THR A 260 -7.77 -1.80 -8.82
N ASN A 261 -7.87 -1.58 -10.15
CA ASN A 261 -9.08 -1.06 -10.76
C ASN A 261 -10.16 -2.14 -11.01
N GLY A 262 -9.92 -3.38 -10.55
CA GLY A 262 -10.80 -4.53 -10.80
C GLY A 262 -10.67 -5.14 -12.20
N ALA A 263 -10.28 -4.38 -13.21
CA ALA A 263 -10.18 -4.83 -14.61
C ALA A 263 -8.81 -5.42 -14.99
N GLY A 264 -7.85 -5.41 -14.07
CA GLY A 264 -6.52 -6.00 -14.26
C GLY A 264 -5.38 -5.00 -14.29
N LEU A 265 -5.64 -3.73 -14.05
CA LEU A 265 -4.60 -2.74 -13.80
C LEU A 265 -4.38 -2.59 -12.28
N LEU A 266 -3.12 -2.61 -11.89
CA LEU A 266 -2.68 -2.40 -10.51
C LEU A 266 -1.92 -1.08 -10.49
N LEU A 267 -2.45 -0.09 -9.77
CA LEU A 267 -1.81 1.20 -9.57
C LEU A 267 -0.98 1.13 -8.28
N CYS A 268 0.29 1.55 -8.37
CA CYS A 268 1.20 1.67 -7.22
C CYS A 268 1.70 3.10 -7.12
N LEU A 269 1.63 3.69 -5.93
CA LEU A 269 2.01 5.07 -5.65
C LEU A 269 2.97 5.19 -4.48
N GLY A 270 3.84 6.19 -4.53
CA GLY A 270 4.76 6.52 -3.46
C GLY A 270 5.89 5.52 -3.26
N GLY A 271 6.40 5.48 -2.04
CA GLY A 271 7.56 4.68 -1.63
C GLY A 271 8.84 5.49 -1.51
N VAL A 272 9.82 4.89 -0.85
CA VAL A 272 11.10 5.55 -0.54
C VAL A 272 12.05 5.56 -1.74
N ASN A 273 13.05 6.45 -1.73
CA ASN A 273 14.17 6.36 -2.65
C ASN A 273 15.08 5.19 -2.25
N LYS A 274 15.34 4.29 -3.19
CA LYS A 274 16.12 3.07 -2.99
C LYS A 274 17.50 3.34 -2.40
N THR A 275 18.24 4.30 -2.94
CA THR A 275 19.64 4.59 -2.59
C THR A 275 19.72 5.26 -1.22
N ILE A 276 18.95 6.32 -1.02
CA ILE A 276 18.94 7.07 0.25
C ILE A 276 18.49 6.18 1.41
N PHE A 277 17.43 5.40 1.18
CA PHE A 277 16.91 4.54 2.22
C PHE A 277 17.83 3.34 2.51
N ALA A 278 18.49 2.76 1.50
CA ALA A 278 19.47 1.69 1.69
C ALA A 278 20.68 2.17 2.49
N ASP A 279 21.16 3.38 2.24
CA ASP A 279 22.25 4.00 2.98
C ASP A 279 21.88 4.13 4.47
N ALA A 280 20.73 4.68 4.79
CA ALA A 280 20.24 4.86 6.15
C ALA A 280 20.04 3.52 6.89
N ILE A 281 19.30 2.55 6.32
CA ILE A 281 19.01 1.26 7.00
C ILE A 281 20.22 0.35 7.12
N SER A 282 21.28 0.57 6.33
CA SER A 282 22.55 -0.13 6.49
C SER A 282 23.42 0.43 7.61
N GLY A 283 23.08 1.62 8.13
CA GLY A 283 23.85 2.35 9.15
C GLY A 283 25.11 3.00 8.60
N LYS A 284 25.26 3.11 7.25
CA LYS A 284 26.46 3.69 6.63
C LYS A 284 26.47 5.21 6.65
N TYR A 285 25.31 5.84 6.40
CA TYR A 285 25.14 7.30 6.37
C TYR A 285 26.21 8.02 5.53
N GLN A 286 26.48 7.48 4.32
CA GLN A 286 27.49 8.03 3.39
C GLN A 286 26.98 9.26 2.63
N LEU A 287 25.65 9.40 2.49
CA LEU A 287 25.04 10.53 1.78
C LEU A 287 24.82 11.76 2.67
N VAL A 288 24.71 11.55 3.98
CA VAL A 288 24.57 12.57 5.01
C VAL A 288 24.83 11.94 6.38
N ASP A 289 25.43 12.69 7.31
CA ASP A 289 25.65 12.20 8.65
C ASP A 289 24.35 11.79 9.35
N GLN A 290 24.41 10.75 10.17
CA GLN A 290 23.26 10.22 10.90
C GLN A 290 22.54 11.30 11.72
N ALA A 291 23.29 12.20 12.37
CA ALA A 291 22.74 13.29 13.18
C ALA A 291 21.95 14.31 12.35
N ASP A 292 22.23 14.40 11.05
CA ASP A 292 21.58 15.33 10.12
C ASP A 292 20.56 14.68 9.20
N TYR A 293 20.45 13.35 9.22
CA TYR A 293 19.52 12.61 8.36
C TYR A 293 18.08 13.10 8.49
N LEU A 294 17.55 13.24 9.70
CA LEU A 294 16.17 13.69 9.94
C LEU A 294 15.98 15.20 9.70
N LYS A 295 17.05 15.99 9.66
CA LYS A 295 17.00 17.45 9.45
C LYS A 295 16.87 17.83 7.97
N GLN A 296 17.12 16.90 7.04
CA GLN A 296 17.08 17.17 5.60
C GLN A 296 15.68 17.65 5.16
N PRO A 297 15.59 18.55 4.16
CA PRO A 297 14.31 19.00 3.60
C PRO A 297 13.59 17.83 2.91
N VAL A 298 12.25 17.92 2.77
CA VAL A 298 11.41 16.88 2.15
C VAL A 298 11.97 16.45 0.78
N ALA A 299 12.34 17.39 -0.07
CA ALA A 299 12.82 17.10 -1.41
C ALA A 299 14.12 16.27 -1.44
N TRP A 300 14.94 16.32 -0.39
CA TRP A 300 16.18 15.55 -0.31
C TRP A 300 15.93 14.03 -0.27
N TYR A 301 14.84 13.59 0.38
CA TYR A 301 14.53 12.15 0.49
C TYR A 301 14.11 11.52 -0.84
N ARG A 302 13.72 12.29 -1.84
CA ARG A 302 13.38 11.83 -3.19
C ARG A 302 12.43 10.64 -3.18
N PHE A 303 11.38 10.69 -2.37
CA PHE A 303 10.36 9.66 -2.40
C PHE A 303 9.75 9.59 -3.80
N ASN A 304 9.30 8.40 -4.21
CA ASN A 304 8.82 8.19 -5.55
C ASN A 304 7.56 9.00 -5.85
N ALA A 305 7.67 9.92 -6.82
CA ALA A 305 6.59 10.75 -7.32
C ALA A 305 5.93 10.19 -8.59
N THR A 306 6.48 9.11 -9.17
CA THR A 306 6.01 8.54 -10.43
C THR A 306 4.93 7.50 -10.18
N PRO A 307 3.71 7.68 -10.73
CA PRO A 307 2.71 6.63 -10.74
C PRO A 307 3.18 5.41 -11.55
N LEU A 308 2.99 4.23 -11.01
CA LEU A 308 3.41 2.99 -11.63
C LEU A 308 2.19 2.08 -11.85
N VAL A 309 1.94 1.71 -13.09
CA VAL A 309 0.80 0.86 -13.46
C VAL A 309 1.30 -0.49 -13.97
N PHE A 310 0.84 -1.57 -13.34
CA PHE A 310 1.15 -2.94 -13.74
C PHE A 310 -0.09 -3.61 -14.33
N ASN A 311 0.05 -4.24 -15.49
CA ASN A 311 -1.02 -5.00 -16.10
C ASN A 311 -0.92 -6.48 -15.66
N ALA A 312 -1.86 -6.91 -14.81
CA ALA A 312 -1.90 -8.26 -14.25
C ALA A 312 -2.23 -9.36 -15.27
N LYS A 313 -2.78 -9.00 -16.43
CA LYS A 313 -3.08 -9.96 -17.52
C LYS A 313 -1.84 -10.24 -18.36
N THR A 314 -1.10 -9.18 -18.74
CA THR A 314 0.12 -9.29 -19.55
C THR A 314 1.39 -9.51 -18.71
N LEU A 315 1.31 -9.32 -17.38
CA LEU A 315 2.41 -9.38 -16.41
C LEU A 315 3.54 -8.37 -16.72
N ARG A 316 3.16 -7.18 -17.17
CA ARG A 316 4.11 -6.12 -17.56
C ARG A 316 3.77 -4.80 -16.89
N TRP A 317 4.80 -4.05 -16.50
CA TRP A 317 4.67 -2.64 -16.17
C TRP A 317 4.39 -1.85 -17.44
N GLN A 318 3.51 -0.87 -17.33
CA GLN A 318 3.30 0.12 -18.38
C GLN A 318 4.44 1.15 -18.36
N LYS A 319 4.56 1.93 -19.42
CA LYS A 319 5.50 3.04 -19.47
C LYS A 319 5.17 4.02 -18.33
N PRO A 320 6.17 4.48 -17.55
CA PRO A 320 5.93 5.45 -16.48
C PRO A 320 5.26 6.71 -17.01
N THR A 321 4.33 7.24 -16.23
CA THR A 321 3.68 8.52 -16.51
C THR A 321 4.48 9.67 -15.91
N THR A 322 4.04 10.91 -16.17
CA THR A 322 4.67 12.12 -15.61
C THR A 322 4.64 12.08 -14.08
N PRO A 323 5.76 12.34 -13.38
CA PRO A 323 5.80 12.45 -11.95
C PRO A 323 4.93 13.60 -11.42
N ASP A 324 4.30 13.40 -10.26
CA ASP A 324 3.61 14.44 -9.50
C ASP A 324 4.15 14.44 -8.06
N ALA A 325 4.73 15.55 -7.65
CA ALA A 325 5.36 15.69 -6.33
C ALA A 325 4.40 15.39 -5.16
N ARG A 326 3.09 15.57 -5.34
CA ARG A 326 2.07 15.26 -4.33
C ARG A 326 1.97 13.76 -4.03
N LEU A 327 2.45 12.89 -4.94
CA LEU A 327 2.46 11.43 -4.79
C LEU A 327 3.70 10.92 -4.05
N ALA A 328 4.69 11.77 -3.80
CA ALA A 328 5.95 11.41 -3.14
C ALA A 328 5.76 11.20 -1.64
N ARG A 329 5.17 10.06 -1.25
CA ARG A 329 4.86 9.71 0.15
C ARG A 329 5.22 8.25 0.46
N ALA A 330 5.48 7.96 1.73
CA ALA A 330 5.58 6.60 2.25
C ALA A 330 4.48 6.34 3.29
N GLY A 331 4.03 5.10 3.44
CA GLY A 331 3.02 4.74 4.43
C GLY A 331 1.65 5.42 4.24
N ALA A 332 1.36 5.94 3.05
CA ALA A 332 0.03 6.41 2.65
C ALA A 332 -0.88 5.22 2.31
N GLN A 333 -2.19 5.47 2.24
CA GLN A 333 -3.17 4.48 1.81
C GLN A 333 -3.70 4.82 0.41
N LEU A 334 -3.83 3.81 -0.45
CA LEU A 334 -4.48 3.93 -1.75
C LEU A 334 -5.69 3.02 -1.77
N ILE A 335 -6.88 3.59 -1.91
CA ILE A 335 -8.15 2.85 -1.89
C ILE A 335 -8.91 3.09 -3.20
N GLY A 336 -9.49 2.04 -3.79
CA GLY A 336 -10.41 2.17 -4.91
C GLY A 336 -11.78 2.63 -4.44
N ILE A 337 -12.37 3.62 -5.09
CA ILE A 337 -13.72 4.14 -4.79
C ILE A 337 -14.71 3.88 -5.92
N ALA A 338 -14.23 3.80 -7.14
CA ALA A 338 -15.00 3.42 -8.33
C ALA A 338 -14.05 2.83 -9.38
N ALA A 339 -14.58 2.41 -10.53
CA ALA A 339 -13.76 1.96 -11.64
C ALA A 339 -12.77 3.08 -12.05
N ASN A 340 -11.48 2.76 -12.06
CA ASN A 340 -10.38 3.70 -12.36
C ASN A 340 -10.28 4.94 -11.45
N GLN A 341 -11.01 4.98 -10.33
CA GLN A 341 -10.97 6.09 -9.38
C GLN A 341 -10.49 5.62 -8.01
N PHE A 342 -9.56 6.38 -7.45
CA PHE A 342 -8.91 6.05 -6.20
C PHE A 342 -8.79 7.30 -5.31
N LEU A 343 -8.65 7.06 -4.01
CA LEU A 343 -8.18 8.08 -3.07
C LEU A 343 -6.82 7.70 -2.52
N TYR A 344 -5.92 8.67 -2.48
CA TYR A 344 -4.59 8.54 -1.91
C TYR A 344 -4.51 9.39 -0.64
N ILE A 345 -4.39 8.75 0.52
CA ILE A 345 -4.72 9.33 1.81
C ILE A 345 -3.49 9.40 2.71
N GLY A 346 -3.21 10.58 3.27
CA GLY A 346 -2.19 10.78 4.28
C GLY A 346 -0.79 10.38 3.85
N GLY A 347 -0.04 9.76 4.76
CA GLY A 347 1.31 9.29 4.53
C GLY A 347 2.39 10.23 5.06
N GLU A 348 3.61 9.85 4.83
CA GLU A 348 4.84 10.47 5.30
C GLU A 348 5.57 11.14 4.14
N LEU A 349 5.83 12.43 4.25
CA LEU A 349 6.59 13.21 3.25
C LEU A 349 8.10 13.04 3.41
N LYS A 350 8.54 12.84 4.64
CA LYS A 350 9.89 12.46 5.05
C LYS A 350 9.79 11.80 6.43
N PRO A 351 10.82 11.11 6.92
CA PRO A 351 10.80 10.56 8.27
C PRO A 351 10.37 11.59 9.32
N GLY A 352 9.32 11.29 10.08
CA GLY A 352 8.77 12.17 11.11
C GLY A 352 7.71 13.19 10.63
N VAL A 353 7.55 13.45 9.35
CA VAL A 353 6.60 14.47 8.83
C VAL A 353 5.47 13.82 8.05
N ARG A 354 4.23 14.02 8.52
CA ARG A 354 3.01 13.49 7.91
C ARG A 354 2.27 14.58 7.12
N THR A 355 1.29 14.15 6.34
CA THR A 355 0.38 15.05 5.62
C THR A 355 -1.08 14.65 5.82
N PRO A 356 -2.00 15.62 6.06
CA PRO A 356 -3.44 15.36 6.06
C PRO A 356 -4.05 15.37 4.65
N GLN A 357 -3.25 15.63 3.61
CA GLN A 357 -3.74 15.77 2.25
C GLN A 357 -4.34 14.47 1.73
N ILE A 358 -5.51 14.55 1.12
CA ILE A 358 -6.17 13.47 0.39
C ILE A 358 -6.21 13.86 -1.08
N LEU A 359 -5.80 12.95 -1.95
CA LEU A 359 -5.83 13.13 -3.41
C LEU A 359 -6.82 12.18 -4.03
N ARG A 360 -7.63 12.69 -4.96
CA ARG A 360 -8.41 11.87 -5.91
C ARG A 360 -7.53 11.59 -7.11
N ILE A 361 -7.46 10.32 -7.48
CA ILE A 361 -6.66 9.82 -8.60
C ILE A 361 -7.61 9.18 -9.60
N GLU A 362 -7.53 9.59 -10.85
CA GLU A 362 -8.31 9.02 -11.96
C GLU A 362 -7.33 8.44 -12.98
N LEU A 363 -7.53 7.18 -13.34
CA LEU A 363 -6.75 6.47 -14.35
C LEU A 363 -7.55 6.49 -15.66
N GLU A 364 -7.11 7.33 -16.62
CA GLU A 364 -7.74 7.53 -17.93
C GLU A 364 -7.18 6.59 -19.00
#